data_e9a945d2d1d5a8fb10a7f818f5791506
#
_entry.id   e9a945d2d1d5a8fb10a7f818f5791506
#
_cell.length_a   1.000
_cell.length_b   1.000
_cell.length_c   1.000
_cell.angle_alpha   90.00
_cell.angle_beta   90.00
_cell.angle_gamma   90.00
#
_symmetry.space_group_name_H-M   'P 1'
#
loop_
_entity.id
_entity.type
_entity.pdbx_description
1 polymer ?
#
loop_
_entity_poly.entity_id
_entity_poly.type
_entity_poly.pdbx_seq_one_letter_code
_entity_poly.pdbx_strand_id
1 'polypeptide(L)'
;FFILSNIKKTNQKKIFIYDDLINPKHLFKIKNIDVVIHLASTTDAQNSVSNEKIYIKNNLGSFNNIVKYCKKTKAKLIHISSTSVYGKQTEFVDEQSKFLNPQSPYAEIKLKEEKILFKCKNKIKYVSLRFGTIAGPSNGMRFHTAVNKFCLNTIIKEEIPVWSTALNQYRPYLSINDAFKTFKFILDKNFFPNDTFNILSENKTVNQIINHIKNYGYNPKIKMTKSPIMN
;
A
#
# COMPACT_ATOMS: atom_id res chain seq x y z
N PHE A 1 12.61 -5.65 -9.04
CA PHE A 1 11.53 -4.70 -9.39
C PHE A 1 11.03 -5.01 -10.79
N PHE A 2 9.71 -5.04 -10.99
CA PHE A 2 9.11 -5.35 -12.29
C PHE A 2 8.78 -4.04 -13.00
N ILE A 3 9.31 -3.86 -14.19
CA ILE A 3 8.90 -2.78 -15.08
C ILE A 3 8.13 -3.42 -16.23
N LEU A 4 6.83 -3.13 -16.32
CA LEU A 4 6.02 -3.53 -17.47
C LEU A 4 6.19 -2.48 -18.56
N SER A 5 6.89 -2.82 -19.63
CA SER A 5 6.99 -1.98 -20.80
C SER A 5 5.95 -2.39 -21.84
N ASN A 6 5.20 -1.40 -22.33
CA ASN A 6 4.37 -1.39 -23.52
C ASN A 6 3.27 -2.47 -23.65
N ILE A 7 2.05 -2.13 -23.25
CA ILE A 7 0.84 -2.92 -23.50
C ILE A 7 0.21 -2.48 -24.84
N LYS A 8 0.86 -2.80 -25.96
CA LYS A 8 0.16 -2.87 -27.24
C LYS A 8 -0.26 -4.32 -27.46
N LYS A 9 -1.51 -4.52 -27.92
CA LYS A 9 -2.08 -5.83 -28.25
C LYS A 9 -1.10 -6.67 -29.05
N THR A 10 -0.89 -7.92 -28.62
CA THR A 10 -0.16 -9.03 -29.27
C THR A 10 1.36 -9.09 -29.04
N ASN A 11 1.83 -10.22 -28.46
CA ASN A 11 3.23 -10.62 -28.23
C ASN A 11 4.05 -9.76 -27.23
N GLN A 12 3.56 -9.65 -25.99
CA GLN A 12 4.24 -8.87 -24.96
C GLN A 12 5.41 -9.65 -24.37
N LYS A 13 6.65 -9.20 -24.64
CA LYS A 13 7.83 -9.64 -23.89
C LYS A 13 7.80 -8.98 -22.51
N LYS A 14 7.71 -9.79 -21.46
CA LYS A 14 8.03 -9.35 -20.09
C LYS A 14 9.54 -9.18 -20.01
N ILE A 15 9.99 -7.96 -19.73
CA ILE A 15 11.41 -7.66 -19.51
C ILE A 15 11.61 -7.48 -18.02
N PHE A 16 12.53 -8.26 -17.44
CA PHE A 16 12.93 -8.14 -16.05
C PHE A 16 14.26 -7.39 -15.99
N ILE A 17 14.28 -6.27 -15.24
CA ILE A 17 15.48 -5.48 -15.03
C ILE A 17 15.72 -5.42 -13.53
N TYR A 18 16.87 -5.94 -13.10
CA TYR A 18 17.34 -5.78 -11.73
C TYR A 18 18.00 -4.42 -11.59
N ASP A 19 17.42 -3.57 -10.72
CA ASP A 19 17.99 -2.26 -10.43
C ASP A 19 17.71 -1.86 -8.98
N ASP A 20 18.61 -1.11 -8.38
CA ASP A 20 18.39 -0.47 -7.09
C ASP A 20 17.78 0.91 -7.34
N LEU A 21 16.51 1.08 -7.00
CA LEU A 21 15.82 2.36 -7.23
C LEU A 21 16.36 3.52 -6.37
N ILE A 22 17.20 3.24 -5.35
CA ILE A 22 17.88 4.30 -4.59
C ILE A 22 19.06 4.85 -5.39
N ASN A 23 19.82 3.95 -6.05
CA ASN A 23 20.97 4.27 -6.91
C ASN A 23 20.80 3.63 -8.29
N PRO A 24 19.82 4.05 -9.09
CA PRO A 24 19.43 3.33 -10.29
C PRO A 24 20.47 3.44 -11.41
N LYS A 25 20.89 2.28 -11.92
CA LYS A 25 21.82 2.17 -13.06
C LYS A 25 21.08 2.08 -14.41
N HIS A 26 19.89 1.52 -14.41
CA HIS A 26 19.13 1.19 -15.61
C HIS A 26 17.85 2.02 -15.76
N LEU A 27 17.21 2.44 -14.68
CA LEU A 27 15.93 3.17 -14.69
C LEU A 27 15.92 4.31 -15.74
N PHE A 28 16.91 5.19 -15.71
CA PHE A 28 16.95 6.35 -16.59
C PHE A 28 17.31 6.06 -18.07
N LYS A 29 17.67 4.81 -18.37
CA LYS A 29 17.92 4.33 -19.74
C LYS A 29 16.67 3.76 -20.40
N ILE A 30 15.64 3.43 -19.62
CA ILE A 30 14.37 2.89 -20.10
C ILE A 30 13.61 4.01 -20.80
N LYS A 31 13.10 3.74 -22.01
CA LYS A 31 12.36 4.71 -22.83
C LYS A 31 10.99 4.15 -23.20
N ASN A 32 10.10 5.01 -23.67
CA ASN A 32 8.79 4.65 -24.22
C ASN A 32 7.89 3.95 -23.18
N ILE A 33 7.86 4.46 -21.95
CA ILE A 33 6.96 4.00 -20.89
C ILE A 33 5.80 4.98 -20.77
N ASP A 34 4.58 4.48 -20.91
CA ASP A 34 3.36 5.29 -20.78
C ASP A 34 2.96 5.47 -19.29
N VAL A 35 3.08 4.39 -18.51
CA VAL A 35 2.65 4.35 -17.11
C VAL A 35 3.69 3.65 -16.24
N VAL A 36 4.01 4.24 -15.11
CA VAL A 36 4.78 3.63 -14.03
C VAL A 36 3.85 3.27 -12.89
N ILE A 37 3.86 2.02 -12.43
CA ILE A 37 3.20 1.57 -11.21
C ILE A 37 4.28 1.40 -10.15
N HIS A 38 4.31 2.28 -9.15
CA HIS A 38 5.35 2.27 -8.11
C HIS A 38 4.91 1.42 -6.92
N LEU A 39 5.31 0.15 -6.92
CA LEU A 39 5.03 -0.82 -5.84
C LEU A 39 6.23 -1.05 -4.92
N ALA A 40 7.39 -0.50 -5.26
CA ALA A 40 8.63 -0.69 -4.51
C ALA A 40 8.64 0.16 -3.25
N SER A 41 8.33 -0.45 -2.13
CA SER A 41 8.32 0.20 -0.81
C SER A 41 8.56 -0.82 0.28
N THR A 42 9.28 -0.46 1.33
CA THR A 42 9.31 -1.20 2.59
C THR A 42 8.04 -0.83 3.36
N THR A 43 7.18 -1.81 3.67
CA THR A 43 5.77 -1.54 4.03
C THR A 43 5.34 -2.03 5.41
N ASP A 44 6.25 -2.57 6.22
CA ASP A 44 5.93 -3.00 7.58
C ASP A 44 5.95 -1.79 8.52
N ALA A 45 4.77 -1.27 8.88
CA ALA A 45 4.62 -0.09 9.73
C ALA A 45 5.18 -0.33 11.15
N GLN A 46 5.07 -1.54 11.69
CA GLN A 46 5.60 -1.90 13.01
C GLN A 46 7.13 -1.86 13.01
N ASN A 47 7.76 -2.50 12.04
CA ASN A 47 9.22 -2.51 11.91
C ASN A 47 9.78 -1.12 11.53
N SER A 48 8.98 -0.23 10.98
CA SER A 48 9.42 1.12 10.63
C SER A 48 9.82 1.95 11.86
N VAL A 49 9.26 1.66 13.03
CA VAL A 49 9.56 2.38 14.29
C VAL A 49 11.01 2.17 14.71
N SER A 50 11.50 0.92 14.64
CA SER A 50 12.89 0.60 15.01
C SER A 50 13.91 0.86 13.89
N ASN A 51 13.47 1.04 12.64
CA ASN A 51 14.32 1.15 11.46
C ASN A 51 14.04 2.40 10.62
N GLU A 52 13.62 3.49 11.24
CA GLU A 52 13.15 4.71 10.57
C GLU A 52 14.09 5.21 9.47
N LYS A 53 15.39 5.35 9.76
CA LYS A 53 16.41 5.84 8.80
C LYS A 53 16.46 4.98 7.53
N ILE A 54 16.33 3.66 7.68
CA ILE A 54 16.34 2.70 6.56
C ILE A 54 15.07 2.89 5.71
N TYR A 55 13.91 3.04 6.37
CA TYR A 55 12.63 3.27 5.68
C TYR A 55 12.64 4.59 4.92
N ILE A 56 13.12 5.67 5.52
CA ILE A 56 13.26 6.97 4.86
C ILE A 56 14.16 6.84 3.62
N LYS A 57 15.36 6.27 3.78
CA LYS A 57 16.31 6.09 2.69
C LYS A 57 15.71 5.27 1.56
N ASN A 58 15.12 4.12 1.87
CA ASN A 58 14.61 3.19 0.87
C ASN A 58 13.38 3.75 0.16
N ASN A 59 12.38 4.21 0.90
CA ASN A 59 11.10 4.62 0.32
C ASN A 59 11.21 5.98 -0.36
N LEU A 60 11.65 7.03 0.34
CA LEU A 60 11.78 8.34 -0.29
C LEU A 60 12.87 8.40 -1.35
N GLY A 61 13.99 7.65 -1.16
CA GLY A 61 15.05 7.59 -2.16
C GLY A 61 14.57 6.99 -3.48
N SER A 62 13.93 5.82 -3.43
CA SER A 62 13.35 5.16 -4.61
C SER A 62 12.24 6.01 -5.23
N PHE A 63 11.33 6.54 -4.42
CA PHE A 63 10.22 7.36 -4.87
C PHE A 63 10.68 8.63 -5.60
N ASN A 64 11.65 9.36 -5.05
CA ASN A 64 12.22 10.55 -5.68
C ASN A 64 12.81 10.25 -7.06
N ASN A 65 13.48 9.11 -7.24
CA ASN A 65 14.02 8.71 -8.53
C ASN A 65 12.90 8.33 -9.51
N ILE A 66 11.83 7.69 -9.08
CA ILE A 66 10.64 7.45 -9.91
C ILE A 66 10.00 8.77 -10.34
N VAL A 67 9.83 9.72 -9.42
CA VAL A 67 9.31 11.07 -9.76
C VAL A 67 10.20 11.79 -10.77
N LYS A 68 11.53 11.74 -10.60
CA LYS A 68 12.49 12.30 -11.58
C LYS A 68 12.34 11.62 -12.94
N TYR A 69 12.22 10.30 -12.95
CA TYR A 69 12.02 9.52 -14.16
C TYR A 69 10.73 9.93 -14.89
N CYS A 70 9.59 9.97 -14.18
CA CYS A 70 8.30 10.38 -14.77
C CYS A 70 8.34 11.83 -15.30
N LYS A 71 9.02 12.76 -14.61
CA LYS A 71 9.24 14.14 -15.11
C LYS A 71 9.99 14.15 -16.43
N LYS A 72 11.05 13.33 -16.55
CA LYS A 72 11.90 13.27 -17.74
C LYS A 72 11.20 12.63 -18.93
N THR A 73 10.50 11.53 -18.70
CA THR A 73 9.89 10.70 -19.76
C THR A 73 8.44 11.07 -20.09
N LYS A 74 7.80 11.88 -19.24
CA LYS A 74 6.36 12.17 -19.28
C LYS A 74 5.47 10.96 -19.01
N ALA A 75 6.02 9.89 -18.49
CA ALA A 75 5.25 8.72 -18.04
C ALA A 75 4.30 9.13 -16.91
N LYS A 76 3.09 8.58 -16.93
CA LYS A 76 2.09 8.74 -15.87
C LYS A 76 2.46 7.87 -14.68
N LEU A 77 2.05 8.26 -13.48
CA LEU A 77 2.42 7.56 -12.26
C LEU A 77 1.18 7.07 -11.50
N ILE A 78 1.11 5.77 -11.23
CA ILE A 78 0.25 5.21 -10.20
C ILE A 78 1.12 5.05 -8.95
N HIS A 79 0.80 5.83 -7.93
CA HIS A 79 1.48 5.82 -6.63
C HIS A 79 0.64 5.08 -5.60
N ILE A 80 1.27 4.20 -4.82
CA ILE A 80 0.62 3.50 -3.73
C ILE A 80 0.95 4.18 -2.41
N SER A 81 -0.04 4.88 -1.87
CA SER A 81 -0.07 5.43 -0.52
C SER A 81 -0.75 4.45 0.43
N SER A 82 -1.15 4.90 1.59
CA SER A 82 -1.76 4.06 2.62
C SER A 82 -2.80 4.85 3.42
N THR A 83 -3.90 4.20 3.80
CA THR A 83 -4.86 4.75 4.76
C THR A 83 -4.26 4.99 6.14
N SER A 84 -3.07 4.47 6.43
CA SER A 84 -2.35 4.74 7.68
C SER A 84 -1.97 6.22 7.88
N VAL A 85 -2.01 7.04 6.81
CA VAL A 85 -1.78 8.50 6.89
C VAL A 85 -2.83 9.20 7.76
N TYR A 86 -4.03 8.65 7.89
CA TYR A 86 -5.07 9.19 8.76
C TYR A 86 -4.74 9.01 10.25
N GLY A 87 -4.02 7.93 10.60
CA GLY A 87 -3.74 7.58 12.00
C GLY A 87 -5.00 7.22 12.79
N LYS A 88 -5.01 7.52 14.09
CA LYS A 88 -6.17 7.34 14.96
C LYS A 88 -7.16 8.47 14.74
N GLN A 89 -8.39 8.11 14.45
CA GLN A 89 -9.51 9.03 14.25
C GLN A 89 -10.69 8.60 15.12
N THR A 90 -11.47 9.55 15.59
CA THR A 90 -12.71 9.33 16.35
C THR A 90 -13.93 9.24 15.44
N GLU A 91 -13.83 9.78 14.23
CA GLU A 91 -14.89 9.86 13.24
C GLU A 91 -14.48 9.21 11.92
N PHE A 92 -15.45 9.05 11.03
CA PHE A 92 -15.16 8.64 9.66
C PHE A 92 -14.34 9.71 8.94
N VAL A 93 -13.36 9.25 8.17
CA VAL A 93 -12.47 10.11 7.39
C VAL A 93 -12.57 9.76 5.91
N ASP A 94 -12.40 10.77 5.09
CA ASP A 94 -12.36 10.69 3.64
C ASP A 94 -11.13 11.44 3.08
N GLU A 95 -11.04 11.53 1.76
CA GLU A 95 -9.93 12.18 1.08
C GLU A 95 -9.86 13.69 1.35
N GLN A 96 -10.97 14.32 1.73
CA GLN A 96 -11.08 15.75 2.05
C GLN A 96 -10.70 16.07 3.49
N SER A 97 -10.50 15.06 4.31
CA SER A 97 -10.13 15.21 5.72
C SER A 97 -8.84 16.00 5.87
N LYS A 98 -8.91 17.14 6.54
CA LYS A 98 -7.78 18.07 6.72
C LYS A 98 -6.75 17.58 7.73
N PHE A 99 -7.17 16.76 8.70
CA PHE A 99 -6.32 16.29 9.78
C PHE A 99 -5.80 14.89 9.47
N LEU A 100 -4.56 14.84 9.00
CA LEU A 100 -3.82 13.61 8.81
C LEU A 100 -2.83 13.48 9.97
N ASN A 101 -2.92 12.37 10.71
CA ASN A 101 -2.13 12.13 11.92
C ASN A 101 -1.39 10.78 11.84
N PRO A 102 -0.38 10.65 10.95
CA PRO A 102 0.36 9.40 10.78
C PRO A 102 1.04 9.00 12.10
N GLN A 103 0.93 7.72 12.49
CA GLN A 103 1.40 7.20 13.78
C GLN A 103 2.61 6.27 13.65
N SER A 104 3.26 6.27 12.50
CA SER A 104 4.48 5.51 12.27
C SER A 104 5.34 6.19 11.21
N PRO A 105 6.66 5.99 11.24
CA PRO A 105 7.56 6.50 10.20
C PRO A 105 7.13 6.08 8.78
N TYR A 106 6.61 4.86 8.61
CA TYR A 106 6.03 4.42 7.35
C TYR A 106 4.89 5.32 6.87
N ALA A 107 3.92 5.61 7.75
CA ALA A 107 2.78 6.47 7.42
C ALA A 107 3.20 7.91 7.12
N GLU A 108 4.17 8.45 7.88
CA GLU A 108 4.76 9.77 7.61
C GLU A 108 5.43 9.85 6.25
N ILE A 109 6.17 8.78 5.87
CA ILE A 109 6.80 8.70 4.55
C ILE A 109 5.73 8.73 3.45
N LYS A 110 4.65 7.96 3.59
CA LYS A 110 3.55 7.96 2.62
C LYS A 110 2.92 9.36 2.47
N LEU A 111 2.71 10.06 3.57
CA LEU A 111 2.23 11.43 3.53
C LEU A 111 3.24 12.40 2.88
N LYS A 112 4.54 12.22 3.10
CA LYS A 112 5.60 13.00 2.42
C LYS A 112 5.60 12.74 0.90
N GLU A 113 5.42 11.49 0.48
CA GLU A 113 5.31 11.09 -0.93
C GLU A 113 4.10 11.77 -1.61
N GLU A 114 2.92 11.78 -0.98
CA GLU A 114 1.73 12.50 -1.47
C GLU A 114 2.00 14.01 -1.62
N LYS A 115 2.64 14.65 -0.63
CA LYS A 115 3.01 16.08 -0.69
C LYS A 115 3.98 16.38 -1.83
N ILE A 116 4.91 15.46 -2.13
CA ILE A 116 5.83 15.60 -3.28
C ILE A 116 5.05 15.54 -4.60
N LEU A 117 4.10 14.61 -4.74
CA LEU A 117 3.25 14.51 -5.93
C LEU A 117 2.39 15.76 -6.12
N PHE A 118 1.75 16.23 -5.08
CA PHE A 118 0.96 17.46 -5.14
C PHE A 118 1.76 18.66 -5.67
N LYS A 119 3.00 18.82 -5.18
CA LYS A 119 3.94 19.87 -5.68
C LYS A 119 4.33 19.64 -7.14
N CYS A 120 4.17 18.43 -7.67
CA CYS A 120 4.54 18.06 -9.02
C CYS A 120 3.35 17.97 -9.99
N LYS A 121 2.13 18.29 -9.58
CA LYS A 121 0.89 18.09 -10.35
C LYS A 121 0.90 18.72 -11.77
N ASN A 122 1.65 19.81 -11.95
CA ASN A 122 1.79 20.46 -13.26
C ASN A 122 2.91 19.86 -14.13
N LYS A 123 3.70 18.90 -13.60
CA LYS A 123 4.86 18.29 -14.26
C LYS A 123 4.69 16.81 -14.56
N ILE A 124 3.82 16.14 -13.84
CA ILE A 124 3.53 14.69 -13.94
C ILE A 124 2.03 14.49 -13.86
N LYS A 125 1.50 13.60 -14.68
CA LYS A 125 0.15 13.06 -14.50
C LYS A 125 0.20 11.87 -13.55
N TYR A 126 -0.59 11.89 -12.47
CA TYR A 126 -0.57 10.82 -11.47
C TYR A 126 -1.95 10.53 -10.89
N VAL A 127 -2.04 9.38 -10.25
CA VAL A 127 -3.06 9.05 -9.28
C VAL A 127 -2.37 8.45 -8.05
N SER A 128 -2.75 8.90 -6.85
CA SER A 128 -2.26 8.37 -5.58
C SER A 128 -3.37 7.56 -4.91
N LEU A 129 -3.05 6.34 -4.45
CA LEU A 129 -4.02 5.39 -3.94
C LEU A 129 -3.69 5.07 -2.47
N ARG A 130 -4.49 5.55 -1.54
CA ARG A 130 -4.41 5.18 -0.12
C ARG A 130 -5.03 3.80 0.07
N PHE A 131 -4.21 2.77 -0.05
CA PHE A 131 -4.67 1.40 0.13
C PHE A 131 -5.00 1.10 1.58
N GLY A 132 -6.14 0.43 1.80
CA GLY A 132 -6.41 -0.31 3.03
C GLY A 132 -5.46 -1.49 3.19
N THR A 133 -5.55 -2.19 4.31
CA THR A 133 -4.74 -3.39 4.56
C THR A 133 -5.10 -4.47 3.55
N ILE A 134 -4.13 -4.82 2.69
CA ILE A 134 -4.35 -5.83 1.64
C ILE A 134 -4.49 -7.21 2.28
N ALA A 135 -5.52 -7.94 1.85
CA ALA A 135 -5.81 -9.31 2.24
C ALA A 135 -6.18 -10.17 1.03
N GLY A 136 -5.90 -11.46 1.12
CA GLY A 136 -6.26 -12.45 0.12
C GLY A 136 -5.09 -13.27 -0.41
N PRO A 137 -5.37 -14.41 -1.05
CA PRO A 137 -4.35 -15.34 -1.53
C PRO A 137 -3.59 -14.77 -2.72
N SER A 138 -2.26 -14.88 -2.68
CA SER A 138 -1.36 -14.53 -3.79
C SER A 138 0.01 -15.17 -3.57
N ASN A 139 0.82 -15.27 -4.63
CA ASN A 139 2.20 -15.78 -4.52
C ASN A 139 3.08 -14.90 -3.62
N GLY A 140 2.75 -13.62 -3.45
CA GLY A 140 3.43 -12.68 -2.55
C GLY A 140 2.64 -12.38 -1.28
N MET A 141 1.81 -13.31 -0.81
CA MET A 141 0.97 -13.11 0.37
C MET A 141 1.79 -12.78 1.61
N ARG A 142 1.37 -11.76 2.34
CA ARG A 142 2.05 -11.30 3.56
C ARG A 142 1.33 -11.78 4.79
N PHE A 143 1.98 -12.62 5.59
CA PHE A 143 1.41 -13.20 6.81
C PHE A 143 1.60 -12.32 8.06
N HIS A 144 2.17 -11.13 7.94
CA HIS A 144 2.23 -10.17 9.04
C HIS A 144 1.02 -9.21 9.07
N THR A 145 0.20 -9.18 8.02
CA THR A 145 -1.04 -8.37 7.99
C THR A 145 -2.20 -9.11 8.66
N ALA A 146 -3.08 -8.37 9.34
CA ALA A 146 -4.07 -8.93 10.26
C ALA A 146 -4.88 -10.10 9.67
N VAL A 147 -5.62 -9.91 8.58
CA VAL A 147 -6.49 -10.96 8.03
C VAL A 147 -5.70 -12.20 7.63
N ASN A 148 -4.62 -12.02 6.86
CA ASN A 148 -3.80 -13.14 6.39
C ASN A 148 -3.16 -13.91 7.56
N LYS A 149 -2.67 -13.19 8.59
CA LYS A 149 -2.11 -13.78 9.80
C LYS A 149 -3.16 -14.55 10.59
N PHE A 150 -4.35 -13.99 10.75
CA PHE A 150 -5.43 -14.64 11.49
C PHE A 150 -5.88 -15.93 10.82
N CYS A 151 -6.05 -15.91 9.50
CA CYS A 151 -6.36 -17.10 8.73
C CYS A 151 -5.27 -18.18 8.86
N LEU A 152 -4.00 -17.79 8.68
CA LEU A 152 -2.87 -18.71 8.80
C LEU A 152 -2.83 -19.32 10.21
N ASN A 153 -2.80 -18.50 11.27
CA ASN A 153 -2.69 -18.97 12.64
C ASN A 153 -3.87 -19.88 13.02
N THR A 154 -5.05 -19.60 12.51
CA THR A 154 -6.22 -20.47 12.73
C THR A 154 -6.01 -21.85 12.12
N ILE A 155 -5.52 -21.93 10.89
CA ILE A 155 -5.31 -23.20 10.16
C ILE A 155 -4.21 -24.04 10.83
N ILE A 156 -3.10 -23.40 11.20
CA ILE A 156 -1.98 -24.10 11.87
C ILE A 156 -2.18 -24.25 13.38
N LYS A 157 -3.36 -23.88 13.90
CA LYS A 157 -3.78 -23.97 15.32
C LYS A 157 -2.93 -23.17 16.30
N GLU A 158 -2.27 -22.13 15.80
CA GLU A 158 -1.49 -21.16 16.58
C GLU A 158 -2.39 -20.06 17.17
N GLU A 159 -1.88 -19.35 18.20
CA GLU A 159 -2.58 -18.23 18.82
C GLU A 159 -2.63 -17.02 17.86
N ILE A 160 -3.79 -16.39 17.79
CA ILE A 160 -3.98 -15.11 17.09
C ILE A 160 -3.68 -13.97 18.07
N PRO A 161 -2.57 -13.24 17.91
CA PRO A 161 -2.30 -12.06 18.75
C PRO A 161 -3.24 -10.93 18.33
N VAL A 162 -4.06 -10.47 19.27
CA VAL A 162 -5.00 -9.36 19.07
C VAL A 162 -4.64 -8.23 20.05
N TRP A 163 -4.43 -7.05 19.52
CA TRP A 163 -4.22 -5.88 20.36
C TRP A 163 -5.52 -5.48 21.05
N SER A 164 -5.50 -5.38 22.37
CA SER A 164 -6.69 -5.07 23.17
C SER A 164 -7.38 -3.77 22.73
N THR A 165 -6.60 -2.77 22.31
CA THR A 165 -7.08 -1.48 21.81
C THR A 165 -7.67 -1.55 20.39
N ALA A 166 -7.35 -2.60 19.61
CA ALA A 166 -7.77 -2.71 18.21
C ALA A 166 -9.05 -3.53 18.00
N LEU A 167 -9.52 -4.24 19.04
CA LEU A 167 -10.59 -5.24 18.91
C LEU A 167 -11.86 -4.69 18.26
N ASN A 168 -12.28 -3.50 18.64
CA ASN A 168 -13.50 -2.84 18.17
C ASN A 168 -13.24 -1.60 17.29
N GLN A 169 -11.98 -1.36 16.91
CA GLN A 169 -11.66 -0.27 15.99
C GLN A 169 -11.92 -0.72 14.56
N TYR A 170 -12.65 0.09 13.79
CA TYR A 170 -12.79 -0.10 12.36
C TYR A 170 -11.48 0.17 11.65
N ARG A 171 -11.13 -0.73 10.73
CA ARG A 171 -9.95 -0.62 9.87
C ARG A 171 -10.35 -0.90 8.42
N PRO A 172 -9.79 -0.17 7.47
CA PRO A 172 -10.02 -0.43 6.05
C PRO A 172 -9.24 -1.65 5.58
N TYR A 173 -9.93 -2.58 4.95
CA TYR A 173 -9.34 -3.76 4.31
C TYR A 173 -9.58 -3.71 2.81
N LEU A 174 -8.59 -4.16 2.05
CA LEU A 174 -8.61 -4.20 0.60
C LEU A 174 -8.35 -5.63 0.12
N SER A 175 -9.29 -6.21 -0.61
CA SER A 175 -9.06 -7.50 -1.26
C SER A 175 -8.06 -7.35 -2.40
N ILE A 176 -7.24 -8.38 -2.62
CA ILE A 176 -6.30 -8.39 -3.75
C ILE A 176 -7.03 -8.26 -5.10
N ASN A 177 -8.25 -8.80 -5.20
CA ASN A 177 -9.08 -8.70 -6.40
C ASN A 177 -9.53 -7.25 -6.66
N ASP A 178 -9.93 -6.52 -5.63
CA ASP A 178 -10.35 -5.12 -5.78
C ASP A 178 -9.15 -4.20 -6.04
N ALA A 179 -8.00 -4.51 -5.45
CA ALA A 179 -6.74 -3.84 -5.83
C ALA A 179 -6.46 -4.02 -7.32
N PHE A 180 -6.60 -5.25 -7.85
CA PHE A 180 -6.43 -5.52 -9.28
C PHE A 180 -7.45 -4.79 -10.15
N LYS A 181 -8.74 -4.79 -9.78
CA LYS A 181 -9.79 -4.04 -10.46
C LYS A 181 -9.49 -2.54 -10.50
N THR A 182 -8.94 -1.98 -9.42
CA THR A 182 -8.52 -0.58 -9.35
C THR A 182 -7.45 -0.26 -10.38
N PHE A 183 -6.38 -1.06 -10.46
CA PHE A 183 -5.35 -0.88 -11.48
C PHE A 183 -5.92 -1.00 -12.89
N LYS A 184 -6.75 -2.02 -13.13
CA LYS A 184 -7.41 -2.22 -14.42
C LYS A 184 -8.25 -1.01 -14.82
N PHE A 185 -9.08 -0.49 -13.92
CA PHE A 185 -9.90 0.71 -14.16
C PHE A 185 -9.04 1.92 -14.53
N ILE A 186 -7.97 2.20 -13.75
CA ILE A 186 -7.09 3.35 -13.99
C ILE A 186 -6.43 3.26 -15.38
N LEU A 187 -5.98 2.07 -15.76
CA LEU A 187 -5.33 1.84 -17.05
C LEU A 187 -6.33 1.91 -18.21
N ASP A 188 -7.48 1.22 -18.11
CA ASP A 188 -8.49 1.17 -19.17
C ASP A 188 -9.13 2.55 -19.42
N LYS A 189 -9.37 3.32 -18.35
CA LYS A 189 -9.98 4.64 -18.43
C LYS A 189 -8.97 5.78 -18.54
N ASN A 190 -7.67 5.46 -18.52
CA ASN A 190 -6.60 6.46 -18.51
C ASN A 190 -6.80 7.52 -17.41
N PHE A 191 -7.18 7.06 -16.19
CA PHE A 191 -7.63 7.91 -15.08
C PHE A 191 -6.44 8.43 -14.27
N PHE A 192 -5.98 9.65 -14.55
CA PHE A 192 -4.85 10.31 -13.88
C PHE A 192 -5.22 11.76 -13.52
N PRO A 193 -6.10 11.97 -12.54
CA PRO A 193 -6.65 13.29 -12.20
C PRO A 193 -5.69 14.19 -11.43
N ASN A 194 -4.50 13.73 -11.07
CA ASN A 194 -3.55 14.39 -10.18
C ASN A 194 -4.09 14.56 -8.76
N ASP A 195 -4.73 13.51 -8.25
CA ASP A 195 -5.40 13.51 -6.97
C ASP A 195 -5.16 12.19 -6.21
N THR A 196 -5.67 12.11 -4.96
CA THR A 196 -5.51 10.99 -4.04
C THR A 196 -6.86 10.39 -3.70
N PHE A 197 -6.95 9.04 -3.70
CA PHE A 197 -8.17 8.28 -3.45
C PHE A 197 -7.96 7.18 -2.41
N ASN A 198 -8.94 6.97 -1.55
CA ASN A 198 -9.01 5.82 -0.67
C ASN A 198 -9.45 4.58 -1.45
N ILE A 199 -8.70 3.50 -1.32
CA ILE A 199 -9.02 2.22 -1.97
C ILE A 199 -9.14 1.15 -0.91
N LEU A 200 -10.36 0.68 -0.72
CA LEU A 200 -10.70 -0.37 0.24
C LEU A 200 -11.91 -1.18 -0.27
N SER A 201 -12.02 -2.42 0.16
CA SER A 201 -13.20 -3.25 -0.09
C SER A 201 -14.25 -3.05 0.98
N GLU A 202 -13.81 -3.00 2.25
CA GLU A 202 -14.70 -2.83 3.39
C GLU A 202 -13.96 -2.33 4.63
N ASN A 203 -14.71 -1.73 5.56
CA ASN A 203 -14.25 -1.43 6.91
C ASN A 203 -14.75 -2.51 7.87
N LYS A 204 -13.85 -3.12 8.62
CA LYS A 204 -14.17 -4.16 9.63
C LYS A 204 -13.40 -3.93 10.91
N THR A 205 -14.00 -4.37 12.02
CA THR A 205 -13.28 -4.52 13.28
C THR A 205 -12.56 -5.88 13.33
N VAL A 206 -11.55 -6.00 14.19
CA VAL A 206 -10.88 -7.30 14.43
C VAL A 206 -11.89 -8.33 14.92
N ASN A 207 -12.83 -7.94 15.78
CA ASN A 207 -13.88 -8.82 16.28
C ASN A 207 -14.77 -9.37 15.15
N GLN A 208 -15.14 -8.53 14.19
CA GLN A 208 -15.93 -8.97 13.01
C GLN A 208 -15.15 -9.96 12.14
N ILE A 209 -13.83 -9.77 11.96
CA ILE A 209 -12.98 -10.70 11.21
C ILE A 209 -12.92 -12.06 11.93
N ILE A 210 -12.72 -12.05 13.25
CA ILE A 210 -12.69 -13.27 14.07
C ILE A 210 -14.02 -14.01 13.98
N ASN A 211 -15.14 -13.29 14.08
CA ASN A 211 -16.47 -13.89 13.95
C ASN A 211 -16.70 -14.46 12.55
N HIS A 212 -16.19 -13.82 11.51
CA HIS A 212 -16.22 -14.36 10.15
C HIS A 212 -15.48 -15.71 10.07
N ILE A 213 -14.27 -15.79 10.63
CA ILE A 213 -13.50 -17.04 10.70
C ILE A 213 -14.29 -18.14 11.42
N LYS A 214 -14.96 -17.82 12.53
CA LYS A 214 -15.82 -18.76 13.28
C LYS A 214 -17.01 -19.24 12.45
N ASN A 215 -17.66 -18.35 11.71
CA ASN A 215 -18.80 -18.69 10.86
C ASN A 215 -18.46 -19.67 9.72
N TYR A 216 -17.18 -19.73 9.33
CA TYR A 216 -16.67 -20.77 8.42
C TYR A 216 -16.30 -22.09 9.10
N GLY A 217 -16.70 -22.30 10.39
CA GLY A 217 -16.48 -23.55 11.13
C GLY A 217 -15.09 -23.68 11.78
N TYR A 218 -14.28 -22.60 11.78
CA TYR A 218 -12.98 -22.61 12.44
C TYR A 218 -13.09 -22.10 13.88
N ASN A 219 -12.20 -22.57 14.76
CA ASN A 219 -12.13 -22.12 16.15
C ASN A 219 -10.78 -21.45 16.46
N PRO A 220 -10.65 -20.12 16.18
CA PRO A 220 -9.41 -19.41 16.39
C PRO A 220 -9.08 -19.26 17.89
N LYS A 221 -7.84 -19.54 18.27
CA LYS A 221 -7.30 -19.28 19.62
C LYS A 221 -6.84 -17.85 19.72
N ILE A 222 -7.46 -17.03 20.56
CA ILE A 222 -7.16 -15.59 20.65
C ILE A 222 -6.28 -15.34 21.87
N LYS A 223 -5.20 -14.58 21.67
CA LYS A 223 -4.34 -14.06 22.72
C LYS A 223 -4.33 -12.55 22.71
N MET A 224 -4.86 -11.96 23.77
CA MET A 224 -4.84 -10.50 23.92
C MET A 224 -3.42 -10.01 24.19
N THR A 225 -2.97 -8.99 23.46
CA THR A 225 -1.62 -8.42 23.56
C THR A 225 -1.70 -6.89 23.64
N LYS A 226 -0.63 -6.26 24.16
CA LYS A 226 -0.48 -4.79 24.11
C LYS A 226 -0.08 -4.37 22.70
N SER A 227 -0.55 -3.19 22.25
CA SER A 227 -0.12 -2.61 20.98
C SER A 227 1.34 -2.13 21.10
N PRO A 228 2.21 -2.45 20.12
CA PRO A 228 3.57 -1.92 20.06
C PRO A 228 3.62 -0.49 19.50
N ILE A 229 2.51 -0.01 18.91
CA ILE A 229 2.36 1.35 18.38
C ILE A 229 1.46 2.12 19.36
N MET A 230 1.85 3.31 19.75
CA MET A 230 0.98 4.18 20.54
C MET A 230 -0.30 4.46 19.74
N ASN A 231 -1.42 4.08 20.32
CA ASN A 231 -2.76 4.30 19.76
C ASN A 231 -3.39 5.54 20.42
#